data_6a28a1ccf8790713e688281b82d33773
#
_entry.id   6a28a1ccf8790713e688281b82d33773
#
_cell.length_a   1.000
_cell.length_b   1.000
_cell.length_c   1.000
_cell.angle_alpha   90.00
_cell.angle_beta   90.00
_cell.angle_gamma   90.00
#
_symmetry.space_group_name_H-M   'P 1'
#
loop_
_entity.id
_entity.type
_entity.pdbx_description
1 polymer ?
#
loop_
_entity_poly.entity_id
_entity_poly.type
_entity_poly.pdbx_seq_one_letter_code
_entity_poly.pdbx_strand_id
1 'polypeptide(L)'
;RIDRAALGKIVFHHPGRRQRLNQLTHPEIIARVKAETRRLKAAGRDVVVEIPLLFEAGLAGKTEIGLDEIWVVAAAPEIQLARVMARDGLGVEEAKRRIEAQMPLAEKIARADVVIYNNGEEGELKEEVAKLLAARKRAHMSRFEA
;
A
#
# COMPACT_ATOMS: atom_id res chain seq x y z
N ARG A 1 18.07 -11.15 18.04
CA ARG A 1 17.71 -10.86 16.63
C ARG A 1 16.64 -11.88 16.21
N ILE A 2 15.54 -11.44 15.62
CA ILE A 2 14.48 -12.33 15.16
C ILE A 2 14.92 -12.99 13.84
N ASP A 3 14.85 -14.32 13.77
CA ASP A 3 14.96 -15.06 12.51
C ASP A 3 13.66 -14.94 11.72
N ARG A 4 13.65 -14.05 10.73
CA ARG A 4 12.46 -13.77 9.91
C ARG A 4 12.07 -14.95 9.01
N ALA A 5 13.04 -15.75 8.55
CA ALA A 5 12.77 -16.90 7.69
C ALA A 5 12.09 -18.03 8.49
N ALA A 6 12.59 -18.34 9.67
CA ALA A 6 11.97 -19.31 10.56
C ALA A 6 10.57 -18.86 11.01
N LEU A 7 10.42 -17.58 11.41
CA LEU A 7 9.12 -17.02 11.77
C LEU A 7 8.14 -17.07 10.60
N GLY A 8 8.58 -16.73 9.40
CA GLY A 8 7.79 -16.79 8.18
C GLY A 8 7.23 -18.19 7.94
N LYS A 9 8.06 -19.22 7.98
CA LYS A 9 7.64 -20.61 7.84
C LYS A 9 6.53 -20.99 8.83
N ILE A 10 6.63 -20.55 10.09
CA ILE A 10 5.65 -20.83 11.13
C ILE A 10 4.31 -20.13 10.82
N VAL A 11 4.32 -18.83 10.53
CA VAL A 11 3.08 -18.05 10.39
C VAL A 11 2.38 -18.28 9.07
N PHE A 12 3.10 -18.69 8.01
CA PHE A 12 2.48 -19.02 6.73
C PHE A 12 1.60 -20.28 6.81
N HIS A 13 2.03 -21.29 7.58
CA HIS A 13 1.32 -22.56 7.69
C HIS A 13 0.28 -22.58 8.83
N HIS A 14 0.28 -21.57 9.72
CA HIS A 14 -0.60 -21.53 10.89
C HIS A 14 -1.35 -20.20 11.00
N PRO A 15 -2.59 -20.09 10.47
CA PRO A 15 -3.38 -18.85 10.49
C PRO A 15 -3.52 -18.24 11.89
N GLY A 16 -3.74 -19.06 12.92
CA GLY A 16 -3.86 -18.58 14.31
C GLY A 16 -2.56 -17.95 14.83
N ARG A 17 -1.40 -18.50 14.48
CA ARG A 17 -0.11 -17.91 14.85
C ARG A 17 0.15 -16.60 14.09
N ARG A 18 -0.23 -16.53 12.82
CA ARG A 18 -0.19 -15.30 12.04
C ARG A 18 -1.08 -14.22 12.66
N GLN A 19 -2.30 -14.56 13.04
CA GLN A 19 -3.20 -13.63 13.73
C GLN A 19 -2.61 -13.12 15.03
N ARG A 20 -2.01 -14.02 15.84
CA ARG A 20 -1.34 -13.62 17.08
C ARG A 20 -0.16 -12.69 16.86
N LEU A 21 0.66 -12.94 15.83
CA LEU A 21 1.76 -12.05 15.45
C LEU A 21 1.23 -10.66 15.07
N ASN A 22 0.17 -10.62 14.25
CA ASN A 22 -0.46 -9.37 13.85
C ASN A 22 -1.01 -8.59 15.06
N GLN A 23 -1.69 -9.25 15.99
CA GLN A 23 -2.19 -8.62 17.22
C GLN A 23 -1.09 -8.00 18.08
N LEU A 24 0.11 -8.59 18.09
CA LEU A 24 1.26 -8.09 18.83
C LEU A 24 1.98 -6.94 18.11
N THR A 25 2.04 -6.99 16.78
CA THR A 25 2.87 -6.06 16.01
C THR A 25 2.10 -4.89 15.42
N HIS A 26 0.85 -5.09 14.98
CA HIS A 26 0.08 -4.03 14.30
C HIS A 26 -0.15 -2.80 15.19
N PRO A 27 -0.54 -2.91 16.48
CA PRO A 27 -0.76 -1.73 17.31
C PRO A 27 0.48 -0.85 17.41
N GLU A 28 1.64 -1.46 17.62
CA GLU A 28 2.92 -0.74 17.72
C GLU A 28 3.32 -0.09 16.40
N ILE A 29 3.19 -0.82 15.28
CA ILE A 29 3.46 -0.29 13.95
C ILE A 29 2.56 0.90 13.64
N ILE A 30 1.25 0.79 13.90
CA ILE A 30 0.27 1.85 13.65
C ILE A 30 0.58 3.07 14.51
N ALA A 31 0.87 2.88 15.80
CA ALA A 31 1.23 3.98 16.71
C ALA A 31 2.47 4.73 16.21
N ARG A 32 3.48 4.00 15.75
CA ARG A 32 4.72 4.57 15.24
C ARG A 32 4.52 5.32 13.92
N VAL A 33 3.75 4.77 12.99
CA VAL A 33 3.37 5.43 11.74
C VAL A 33 2.60 6.73 12.02
N LYS A 34 1.62 6.69 12.92
CA LYS A 34 0.87 7.90 13.36
C LYS A 34 1.78 8.98 13.91
N ALA A 35 2.67 8.62 14.81
CA ALA A 35 3.58 9.57 15.45
C ALA A 35 4.49 10.25 14.41
N GLU A 36 5.07 9.46 13.51
CA GLU A 36 5.97 9.96 12.48
C GLU A 36 5.23 10.82 11.45
N THR A 37 4.03 10.40 11.02
CA THR A 37 3.18 11.17 10.11
C THR A 37 2.84 12.53 10.72
N ARG A 38 2.43 12.58 12.00
CA ARG A 38 2.15 13.85 12.70
C ARG A 38 3.38 14.75 12.78
N ARG A 39 4.52 14.19 13.12
CA ARG A 39 5.78 14.92 13.23
C ARG A 39 6.18 15.58 11.90
N LEU A 40 6.08 14.82 10.80
CA LEU A 40 6.42 15.32 9.47
C LEU A 40 5.42 16.36 8.96
N LYS A 41 4.12 16.14 9.16
CA LYS A 41 3.07 17.11 8.82
C LYS A 41 3.23 18.42 9.61
N ALA A 42 3.54 18.34 10.89
CA ALA A 42 3.82 19.53 11.72
C ALA A 42 5.05 20.33 11.24
N ALA A 43 5.98 19.67 10.55
CA ALA A 43 7.11 20.31 9.88
C ALA A 43 6.81 20.79 8.45
N GLY A 44 5.51 20.83 8.05
CA GLY A 44 5.08 21.31 6.73
C GLY A 44 5.46 20.38 5.58
N ARG A 45 5.68 19.09 5.84
CA ARG A 45 6.10 18.12 4.81
C ARG A 45 4.93 17.31 4.30
N ASP A 46 4.91 17.08 3.00
CA ASP A 46 4.10 16.03 2.39
C ASP A 46 4.62 14.65 2.83
N VAL A 47 3.70 13.76 3.18
CA VAL A 47 4.04 12.43 3.71
C VAL A 47 3.35 11.37 2.87
N VAL A 48 4.13 10.43 2.38
CA VAL A 48 3.63 9.22 1.72
C VAL A 48 3.92 8.02 2.62
N VAL A 49 2.89 7.23 2.90
CA VAL A 49 3.01 6.00 3.68
C VAL A 49 2.64 4.82 2.79
N GLU A 50 3.61 3.94 2.54
CA GLU A 50 3.37 2.71 1.78
C GLU A 50 2.87 1.61 2.71
N ILE A 51 1.66 1.12 2.46
CA ILE A 51 1.03 0.03 3.22
C ILE A 51 0.49 -1.01 2.24
N PRO A 52 1.21 -2.11 1.99
CA PRO A 52 0.85 -3.10 0.98
C PRO A 52 -0.52 -3.75 1.16
N LEU A 53 -0.98 -3.94 2.40
CA LEU A 53 -2.24 -4.60 2.76
C LEU A 53 -3.17 -3.65 3.54
N LEU A 54 -3.26 -2.39 3.13
CA LEU A 54 -4.04 -1.35 3.80
C LEU A 54 -5.50 -1.75 3.99
N PHE A 55 -6.12 -2.24 2.93
CA PHE A 55 -7.54 -2.61 2.93
C PHE A 55 -7.80 -3.90 3.70
N GLU A 56 -6.96 -4.91 3.51
CA GLU A 56 -7.02 -6.20 4.18
C GLU A 56 -6.78 -6.08 5.70
N ALA A 57 -5.97 -5.11 6.09
CA ALA A 57 -5.72 -4.81 7.52
C ALA A 57 -6.83 -3.97 8.16
N GLY A 58 -7.85 -3.55 7.40
CA GLY A 58 -8.91 -2.67 7.90
C GLY A 58 -8.46 -1.23 8.18
N LEU A 59 -7.30 -0.82 7.68
CA LEU A 59 -6.69 0.50 7.95
C LEU A 59 -7.11 1.58 6.94
N ALA A 60 -8.02 1.27 6.03
CA ALA A 60 -8.52 2.22 5.04
C ALA A 60 -9.45 3.31 5.63
N GLY A 61 -9.80 3.22 6.92
CA GLY A 61 -10.34 4.35 7.67
C GLY A 61 -9.25 5.42 7.85
N LYS A 62 -9.28 6.45 7.02
CA LYS A 62 -8.25 7.51 6.93
C LYS A 62 -7.84 8.11 8.29
N THR A 63 -8.78 8.12 9.24
CA THR A 63 -8.59 8.69 10.59
C THR A 63 -7.63 7.89 11.47
N GLU A 64 -7.51 6.57 11.25
CA GLU A 64 -6.67 5.73 12.10
C GLU A 64 -5.18 6.04 11.98
N ILE A 65 -4.73 6.36 10.76
CA ILE A 65 -3.31 6.69 10.47
C ILE A 65 -3.12 8.19 10.22
N GLY A 66 -4.22 8.94 10.03
CA GLY A 66 -4.18 10.36 9.69
C GLY A 66 -3.86 10.58 8.21
N LEU A 67 -4.39 9.72 7.34
CA LEU A 67 -4.27 9.84 5.89
C LEU A 67 -5.29 10.87 5.37
N ASP A 68 -4.87 11.71 4.43
CA ASP A 68 -5.76 12.63 3.72
C ASP A 68 -6.34 11.96 2.48
N GLU A 69 -5.53 11.17 1.79
CA GLU A 69 -5.91 10.43 0.57
C GLU A 69 -5.33 9.02 0.57
N ILE A 70 -6.03 8.12 -0.13
CA ILE A 70 -5.57 6.76 -0.42
C ILE A 70 -5.33 6.67 -1.92
N TRP A 71 -4.10 6.37 -2.30
CA TRP A 71 -3.68 6.17 -3.66
C TRP A 71 -3.46 4.68 -3.91
N VAL A 72 -4.08 4.15 -4.97
CA VAL A 72 -3.92 2.75 -5.39
C VAL A 72 -3.13 2.70 -6.69
N VAL A 73 -2.02 1.96 -6.67
CA VAL A 73 -1.30 1.63 -7.91
C VAL A 73 -1.88 0.34 -8.46
N ALA A 74 -2.46 0.43 -9.64
CA ALA A 74 -3.12 -0.65 -10.35
C ALA A 74 -2.30 -1.09 -11.57
N ALA A 75 -2.44 -2.35 -11.97
CA ALA A 75 -1.93 -2.85 -13.23
C ALA A 75 -2.93 -3.86 -13.81
N ALA A 76 -2.91 -4.04 -15.13
CA ALA A 76 -3.72 -5.06 -15.80
C ALA A 76 -3.41 -6.46 -15.25
N PRO A 77 -4.39 -7.37 -15.17
CA PRO A 77 -4.21 -8.69 -14.55
C PRO A 77 -3.04 -9.49 -15.14
N GLU A 78 -2.87 -9.45 -16.45
CA GLU A 78 -1.77 -10.12 -17.18
C GLU A 78 -0.41 -9.52 -16.80
N ILE A 79 -0.32 -8.22 -16.59
CA ILE A 79 0.91 -7.53 -16.17
C ILE A 79 1.23 -7.86 -14.71
N GLN A 80 0.22 -7.88 -13.84
CA GLN A 80 0.40 -8.31 -12.45
C GLN A 80 0.95 -9.74 -12.38
N LEU A 81 0.33 -10.66 -13.14
CA LEU A 81 0.74 -12.06 -13.19
C LEU A 81 2.19 -12.20 -13.67
N ALA A 82 2.54 -11.56 -14.77
CA ALA A 82 3.89 -11.59 -15.33
C ALA A 82 4.93 -11.05 -14.33
N ARG A 83 4.62 -9.92 -13.67
CA ARG A 83 5.52 -9.30 -12.67
C ARG A 83 5.71 -10.17 -11.43
N VAL A 84 4.64 -10.80 -10.91
CA VAL A 84 4.73 -11.72 -9.76
C VAL A 84 5.55 -12.94 -10.11
N MET A 85 5.33 -13.55 -11.28
CA MET A 85 6.11 -14.67 -11.76
C MET A 85 7.60 -14.34 -11.88
N ALA A 86 7.93 -13.22 -12.50
CA ALA A 86 9.31 -12.79 -12.71
C ALA A 86 10.03 -12.43 -11.39
N ARG A 87 9.36 -11.72 -10.49
CA ARG A 87 9.94 -11.29 -9.21
C ARG A 87 10.20 -12.46 -8.26
N ASP A 88 9.27 -13.40 -8.17
CA ASP A 88 9.26 -14.45 -7.15
C ASP A 88 9.70 -15.82 -7.69
N GLY A 89 9.95 -15.93 -9.01
CA GLY A 89 10.35 -17.19 -9.66
C GLY A 89 9.25 -18.26 -9.65
N LEU A 90 7.96 -17.85 -9.75
CA LEU A 90 6.81 -18.72 -9.57
C LEU A 90 6.24 -19.19 -10.91
N GLY A 91 5.62 -20.37 -10.88
CA GLY A 91 4.74 -20.82 -11.95
C GLY A 91 3.40 -20.05 -11.95
N VAL A 92 2.69 -20.12 -13.09
CA VAL A 92 1.42 -19.39 -13.33
C VAL A 92 0.40 -19.64 -12.22
N GLU A 93 0.16 -20.90 -11.86
CA GLU A 93 -0.89 -21.26 -10.88
C GLU A 93 -0.57 -20.77 -9.47
N GLU A 94 0.70 -20.75 -9.08
CA GLU A 94 1.12 -20.25 -7.77
C GLU A 94 1.06 -18.72 -7.73
N ALA A 95 1.44 -18.05 -8.81
CA ALA A 95 1.35 -16.60 -8.94
C ALA A 95 -0.13 -16.13 -8.89
N LYS A 96 -1.04 -16.83 -9.60
CA LYS A 96 -2.49 -16.57 -9.51
C LYS A 96 -3.00 -16.70 -8.07
N ARG A 97 -2.71 -17.80 -7.38
CA ARG A 97 -3.11 -17.98 -5.98
C ARG A 97 -2.61 -16.86 -5.07
N ARG A 98 -1.41 -16.33 -5.29
CA ARG A 98 -0.89 -15.17 -4.53
C ARG A 98 -1.66 -13.89 -4.79
N ILE A 99 -2.06 -13.65 -6.03
CA ILE A 99 -2.86 -12.47 -6.38
C ILE A 99 -4.26 -12.61 -5.78
N GLU A 100 -4.90 -13.75 -5.94
CA GLU A 100 -6.25 -14.06 -5.44
C GLU A 100 -6.36 -14.10 -3.91
N ALA A 101 -5.25 -14.31 -3.21
CA ALA A 101 -5.19 -14.24 -1.74
C ALA A 101 -5.33 -12.83 -1.17
N GLN A 102 -5.27 -11.80 -2.02
CA GLN A 102 -5.49 -10.41 -1.65
C GLN A 102 -6.91 -9.97 -2.03
N MET A 103 -7.32 -8.83 -1.47
CA MET A 103 -8.57 -8.17 -1.90
C MET A 103 -8.54 -7.92 -3.42
N PRO A 104 -9.62 -8.20 -4.15
CA PRO A 104 -9.71 -7.92 -5.58
C PRO A 104 -9.33 -6.48 -5.91
N LEU A 105 -8.51 -6.29 -6.96
CA LEU A 105 -8.04 -4.96 -7.34
C LEU A 105 -9.19 -3.99 -7.63
N ALA A 106 -10.27 -4.46 -8.23
CA ALA A 106 -11.46 -3.65 -8.51
C ALA A 106 -12.08 -3.05 -7.23
N GLU A 107 -12.09 -3.81 -6.13
CA GLU A 107 -12.57 -3.31 -4.84
C GLU A 107 -11.61 -2.27 -4.24
N LYS A 108 -10.30 -2.45 -4.40
CA LYS A 108 -9.31 -1.45 -3.97
C LYS A 108 -9.46 -0.15 -4.76
N ILE A 109 -9.63 -0.25 -6.09
CA ILE A 109 -9.87 0.89 -6.98
C ILE A 109 -11.13 1.66 -6.57
N ALA A 110 -12.23 0.95 -6.30
CA ALA A 110 -13.50 1.58 -5.90
C ALA A 110 -13.40 2.36 -4.57
N ARG A 111 -12.39 2.07 -3.74
CA ARG A 111 -12.17 2.69 -2.43
C ARG A 111 -11.00 3.69 -2.41
N ALA A 112 -10.34 3.87 -3.53
CA ALA A 112 -9.22 4.81 -3.67
C ALA A 112 -9.71 6.23 -3.96
N ASP A 113 -8.98 7.23 -3.48
CA ASP A 113 -9.17 8.63 -3.89
C ASP A 113 -8.46 8.92 -5.22
N VAL A 114 -7.36 8.21 -5.48
CA VAL A 114 -6.57 8.30 -6.71
C VAL A 114 -6.13 6.92 -7.14
N VAL A 115 -6.24 6.66 -8.45
CA VAL A 115 -5.74 5.42 -9.05
C VAL A 115 -4.63 5.77 -10.04
N ILE A 116 -3.51 5.09 -9.93
CA ILE A 116 -2.36 5.21 -10.83
C ILE A 116 -2.21 3.89 -11.58
N TYR A 117 -2.29 3.92 -12.90
CA TYR A 117 -2.13 2.72 -13.72
C TYR A 117 -0.66 2.52 -14.11
N ASN A 118 -0.05 1.46 -13.58
CA ASN A 118 1.32 1.07 -13.86
C ASN A 118 1.34 -0.09 -14.89
N ASN A 119 0.89 0.20 -16.11
CA ASN A 119 0.85 -0.79 -17.19
C ASN A 119 2.04 -0.69 -18.14
N GLY A 120 2.75 0.42 -18.16
CA GLY A 120 3.85 0.73 -19.07
C GLY A 120 5.21 0.69 -18.39
N GLU A 121 6.09 1.52 -18.94
CA GLU A 121 7.46 1.68 -18.50
C GLU A 121 7.58 2.57 -17.24
N GLU A 122 8.68 2.45 -16.53
CA GLU A 122 8.96 3.22 -15.31
C GLU A 122 8.94 4.73 -15.54
N GLY A 123 9.36 5.18 -16.74
CA GLY A 123 9.34 6.60 -17.13
C GLY A 123 7.94 7.17 -17.18
N GLU A 124 7.00 6.46 -17.79
CA GLU A 124 5.60 6.86 -17.88
C GLU A 124 4.95 6.96 -16.49
N LEU A 125 5.22 5.99 -15.63
CA LEU A 125 4.75 6.00 -14.23
C LEU A 125 5.27 7.23 -13.47
N LYS A 126 6.56 7.56 -13.63
CA LYS A 126 7.16 8.74 -12.99
C LYS A 126 6.51 10.04 -13.46
N GLU A 127 6.24 10.17 -14.75
CA GLU A 127 5.55 11.34 -15.31
C GLU A 127 4.13 11.49 -14.78
N GLU A 128 3.37 10.37 -14.71
CA GLU A 128 2.00 10.38 -14.19
C GLU A 128 1.98 10.79 -12.72
N VAL A 129 2.84 10.20 -11.90
CA VAL A 129 3.00 10.57 -10.48
C VAL A 129 3.37 12.04 -10.32
N ALA A 130 4.30 12.55 -11.14
CA ALA A 130 4.69 13.96 -11.09
C ALA A 130 3.54 14.91 -11.43
N LYS A 131 2.73 14.58 -12.44
CA LYS A 131 1.53 15.35 -12.83
C LYS A 131 0.49 15.38 -11.69
N LEU A 132 0.22 14.24 -11.07
CA LEU A 132 -0.72 14.12 -9.95
C LEU A 132 -0.26 14.93 -8.73
N LEU A 133 1.01 14.82 -8.36
CA LEU A 133 1.59 15.60 -7.25
C LEU A 133 1.54 17.11 -7.52
N ALA A 134 1.85 17.54 -8.74
CA ALA A 134 1.76 18.96 -9.12
C ALA A 134 0.31 19.48 -9.06
N ALA A 135 -0.67 18.69 -9.48
CA ALA A 135 -2.08 19.04 -9.36
C ALA A 135 -2.52 19.21 -7.91
N ARG A 136 -2.07 18.29 -7.01
CA ARG A 136 -2.38 18.37 -5.56
C ARG A 136 -1.77 19.61 -4.89
N LYS A 137 -0.53 19.93 -5.21
CA LYS A 137 0.12 21.15 -4.70
C LYS A 137 -0.64 22.42 -5.09
N ARG A 138 -1.10 22.53 -6.34
CA ARG A 138 -1.92 23.66 -6.79
C ARG A 138 -3.24 23.74 -6.04
N ALA A 139 -3.95 22.63 -5.89
CA ALA A 139 -5.21 22.57 -5.16
C ALA A 139 -5.06 22.90 -3.66
N HIS A 140 -3.91 22.59 -3.08
CA HIS A 140 -3.62 22.95 -1.69
C HIS A 140 -3.36 24.45 -1.53
N MET A 141 -2.58 25.05 -2.42
CA MET A 141 -2.29 26.49 -2.41
C MET A 141 -3.56 27.33 -2.58
N SER A 142 -4.45 26.96 -3.50
CA SER A 142 -5.70 27.71 -3.74
C SER A 142 -6.67 27.71 -2.57
N ARG A 143 -6.54 26.80 -1.60
CA ARG A 143 -7.37 26.78 -0.37
C ARG A 143 -6.91 27.79 0.71
N PHE A 144 -5.70 28.32 0.59
CA PHE A 144 -5.15 29.29 1.53
C PHE A 144 -5.24 30.74 1.01
N GLU A 145 -5.61 30.90 -0.28
CA GLU A 145 -5.79 32.20 -0.92
C GLU A 145 -7.26 32.68 -0.96
N ALA A 146 -8.18 31.83 -0.51
CA ALA A 146 -9.63 32.10 -0.41
C ALA A 146 -10.08 32.27 1.05
#